data_f6909b267a1315f98aee90cc113cb22f
#
_entry.id   f6909b267a1315f98aee90cc113cb22f
#
_cell.length_a   1.000
_cell.length_b   1.000
_cell.length_c   1.000
_cell.angle_alpha   90.00
_cell.angle_beta   90.00
_cell.angle_gamma   90.00
#
_symmetry.space_group_name_H-M   'P 1'
#
loop_
_entity.id
_entity.type
_entity.pdbx_description
1 polymer ?
#
loop_
_entity_poly.entity_id
_entity_poly.type
_entity_poly.pdbx_seq_one_letter_code
_entity_poly.pdbx_strand_id
1 'polypeptide(L)'
;MKRSLWPARDSVRDYYPLPKEIFSLGLNAAEIAIYAYLLFCEDRQTFQCWPSYRKISEAVGLSPNTICKHIRSLEERGLLVTEPTMVTTKDGRKRNGNLLFTIRPI
;
A
#
# COMPACT_ATOMS: atom_id res chain seq x y z
N MET A 1 -21.94 27.35 -3.00
CA MET A 1 -21.81 26.65 -1.74
C MET A 1 -20.68 27.23 -0.91
N LYS A 2 -20.93 27.50 0.34
CA LYS A 2 -19.93 28.08 1.22
C LYS A 2 -19.14 26.97 1.92
N ARG A 3 -17.81 27.15 1.97
CA ARG A 3 -16.91 26.21 2.63
C ARG A 3 -16.08 26.87 3.73
N SER A 4 -16.59 27.97 4.28
CA SER A 4 -15.86 28.78 5.23
C SER A 4 -15.47 28.04 6.53
N LEU A 5 -16.17 26.94 6.85
CA LEU A 5 -15.88 26.14 8.04
C LEU A 5 -14.80 25.08 7.81
N TRP A 6 -14.36 24.89 6.56
CA TRP A 6 -13.37 23.89 6.23
C TRP A 6 -12.01 24.54 5.97
N PRO A 7 -10.91 23.96 6.48
CA PRO A 7 -9.60 24.50 6.16
C PRO A 7 -9.31 24.37 4.67
N ALA A 8 -8.50 25.27 4.15
CA ALA A 8 -8.01 25.16 2.79
C ALA A 8 -7.21 23.86 2.63
N ARG A 9 -7.35 23.21 1.47
CA ARG A 9 -6.64 21.98 1.15
C ARG A 9 -5.50 22.26 0.19
N ASP A 10 -4.34 21.66 0.48
CA ASP A 10 -3.21 21.71 -0.41
C ASP A 10 -3.22 20.43 -1.26
N SER A 11 -3.48 20.57 -2.56
CA SER A 11 -3.60 19.40 -3.46
C SER A 11 -2.29 18.66 -3.69
N VAL A 12 -1.16 19.27 -3.38
CA VAL A 12 0.14 18.62 -3.50
C VAL A 12 0.53 17.92 -2.20
N ARG A 13 0.33 18.59 -1.07
CA ARG A 13 0.71 18.08 0.24
C ARG A 13 -0.29 17.08 0.81
N ASP A 14 -1.59 17.37 0.67
CA ASP A 14 -2.65 16.66 1.38
C ASP A 14 -3.28 15.52 0.56
N TYR A 15 -2.87 15.33 -0.68
CA TYR A 15 -3.47 14.37 -1.60
C TYR A 15 -2.42 13.58 -2.36
N TYR A 16 -2.82 12.42 -2.82
CA TYR A 16 -2.07 11.65 -3.81
C TYR A 16 -3.06 11.06 -4.82
N PRO A 17 -2.63 10.80 -6.06
CA PRO A 17 -3.54 10.29 -7.08
C PRO A 17 -3.89 8.82 -6.84
N LEU A 18 -5.18 8.51 -6.97
CA LEU A 18 -5.69 7.13 -6.97
C LEU A 18 -6.35 6.89 -8.33
N PRO A 19 -5.98 5.82 -9.06
CA PRO A 19 -6.57 5.55 -10.37
C PRO A 19 -8.08 5.38 -10.30
N LYS A 20 -8.80 6.02 -11.18
CA LYS A 20 -10.26 5.91 -11.23
C LYS A 20 -10.71 4.49 -11.57
N GLU A 21 -9.95 3.80 -12.37
CA GLU A 21 -10.23 2.45 -12.83
C GLU A 21 -10.26 1.41 -11.72
N ILE A 22 -9.74 1.76 -10.54
CA ILE A 22 -9.71 0.84 -9.38
C ILE A 22 -11.12 0.32 -9.04
N PHE A 23 -12.14 1.11 -9.29
CA PHE A 23 -13.52 0.73 -8.99
C PHE A 23 -14.15 -0.13 -10.09
N SER A 24 -13.49 -0.28 -11.23
CA SER A 24 -13.98 -1.05 -12.37
C SER A 24 -13.33 -2.44 -12.48
N LEU A 25 -12.39 -2.77 -11.62
CA LEU A 25 -11.61 -4.02 -11.72
C LEU A 25 -12.23 -5.19 -10.97
N GLY A 26 -13.35 -4.99 -10.28
CA GLY A 26 -13.96 -6.05 -9.49
C GLY A 26 -13.24 -6.35 -8.18
N LEU A 27 -12.44 -5.40 -7.69
CA LEU A 27 -11.77 -5.55 -6.40
C LEU A 27 -12.76 -5.39 -5.25
N ASN A 28 -12.56 -6.13 -4.17
CA ASN A 28 -13.36 -5.92 -2.97
C ASN A 28 -12.82 -4.72 -2.17
N ALA A 29 -13.57 -4.32 -1.13
CA ALA A 29 -13.21 -3.16 -0.34
C ALA A 29 -11.84 -3.31 0.33
N ALA A 30 -11.50 -4.50 0.80
CA ALA A 30 -10.20 -4.76 1.43
C ALA A 30 -9.05 -4.61 0.43
N GLU A 31 -9.21 -5.14 -0.78
CA GLU A 31 -8.21 -5.01 -1.83
C GLU A 31 -7.99 -3.56 -2.22
N ILE A 32 -9.08 -2.79 -2.36
CA ILE A 32 -9.02 -1.37 -2.69
C ILE A 32 -8.29 -0.61 -1.57
N ALA A 33 -8.63 -0.85 -0.32
CA ALA A 33 -8.01 -0.18 0.81
C ALA A 33 -6.50 -0.46 0.88
N ILE A 34 -6.10 -1.71 0.71
CA ILE A 34 -4.70 -2.11 0.74
C ILE A 34 -3.93 -1.48 -0.41
N TYR A 35 -4.46 -1.56 -1.62
CA TYR A 35 -3.83 -0.95 -2.80
C TYR A 35 -3.67 0.55 -2.60
N ALA A 36 -4.70 1.23 -2.13
CA ALA A 36 -4.66 2.66 -1.87
C ALA A 36 -3.62 3.03 -0.82
N TYR A 37 -3.50 2.23 0.25
CA TYR A 37 -2.49 2.48 1.28
C TYR A 37 -1.07 2.27 0.76
N LEU A 38 -0.85 1.24 -0.05
CA LEU A 38 0.46 1.02 -0.67
C LEU A 38 0.84 2.15 -1.62
N LEU A 39 -0.10 2.71 -2.37
CA LEU A 39 0.13 3.90 -3.17
C LEU A 39 0.52 5.10 -2.31
N PHE A 40 -0.11 5.24 -1.15
CA PHE A 40 0.27 6.27 -0.18
C PHE A 40 1.72 6.11 0.29
N CYS A 41 2.16 4.88 0.48
CA CYS A 41 3.50 4.57 0.99
C CYS A 41 4.59 4.58 -0.08
N GLU A 42 4.24 4.47 -1.37
CA GLU A 42 5.25 4.26 -2.41
C GLU A 42 6.16 5.46 -2.62
N ASP A 43 7.41 5.15 -2.92
CA ASP A 43 8.36 6.15 -3.43
C ASP A 43 7.97 6.47 -4.88
N ARG A 44 7.76 7.75 -5.16
CA ARG A 44 7.32 8.22 -6.49
C ARG A 44 8.33 7.98 -7.61
N GLN A 45 9.58 7.78 -7.25
CA GLN A 45 10.64 7.54 -8.23
C GLN A 45 10.79 6.05 -8.54
N THR A 46 10.68 5.20 -7.53
CA THR A 46 10.89 3.77 -7.67
C THR A 46 9.60 2.97 -7.78
N PHE A 47 8.47 3.55 -7.39
CA PHE A 47 7.16 2.90 -7.29
C PHE A 47 7.16 1.71 -6.33
N GLN A 48 8.00 1.80 -5.31
CA GLN A 48 8.21 0.73 -4.34
C GLN A 48 8.00 1.23 -2.92
N CYS A 49 7.59 0.33 -2.05
CA CYS A 49 7.50 0.57 -0.61
C CYS A 49 7.64 -0.75 0.14
N TRP A 50 7.91 -0.66 1.44
CA TRP A 50 8.05 -1.86 2.27
C TRP A 50 7.46 -1.68 3.66
N PRO A 51 6.20 -1.29 3.80
CA PRO A 51 5.55 -1.25 5.10
C PRO A 51 5.40 -2.66 5.66
N SER A 52 5.45 -2.78 6.98
CA SER A 52 5.17 -4.06 7.63
C SER A 52 3.68 -4.40 7.52
N TYR A 53 3.34 -5.68 7.63
CA TYR A 53 1.94 -6.09 7.69
C TYR A 53 1.21 -5.43 8.85
N ARG A 54 1.92 -5.20 9.96
CA ARG A 54 1.36 -4.48 11.12
C ARG A 54 0.95 -3.06 10.74
N LYS A 55 1.81 -2.34 10.04
CA LYS A 55 1.50 -0.97 9.58
C LYS A 55 0.31 -0.96 8.64
N ILE A 56 0.27 -1.87 7.69
CA ILE A 56 -0.87 -2.00 6.78
C ILE A 56 -2.13 -2.31 7.58
N SER A 57 -2.05 -3.26 8.50
CA SER A 57 -3.17 -3.66 9.36
C SER A 57 -3.72 -2.47 10.15
N GLU A 58 -2.86 -1.69 10.77
CA GLU A 58 -3.26 -0.51 11.53
C GLU A 58 -3.92 0.55 10.65
N ALA A 59 -3.41 0.72 9.43
CA ALA A 59 -3.92 1.74 8.52
C ALA A 59 -5.29 1.39 7.94
N VAL A 60 -5.51 0.12 7.57
CA VAL A 60 -6.73 -0.29 6.87
C VAL A 60 -7.75 -1.01 7.79
N GLY A 61 -7.38 -1.29 9.04
CA GLY A 61 -8.30 -1.89 10.01
C GLY A 61 -8.57 -3.37 9.80
N LEU A 62 -7.65 -4.11 9.19
CA LEU A 62 -7.77 -5.54 8.93
C LEU A 62 -6.68 -6.31 9.65
N SER A 63 -6.94 -7.58 9.99
CA SER A 63 -5.92 -8.41 10.64
C SER A 63 -4.76 -8.72 9.68
N PRO A 64 -3.55 -9.00 10.19
CA PRO A 64 -2.41 -9.37 9.34
C PRO A 64 -2.68 -10.58 8.44
N ASN A 65 -3.41 -11.57 8.92
CA ASN A 65 -3.78 -12.73 8.11
C ASN A 65 -4.66 -12.34 6.92
N THR A 66 -5.61 -11.45 7.15
CA THR A 66 -6.47 -10.91 6.09
C THR A 66 -5.66 -10.09 5.10
N ILE A 67 -4.71 -9.27 5.60
CA ILE A 67 -3.80 -8.50 4.74
C ILE A 67 -3.03 -9.44 3.82
N CYS A 68 -2.43 -10.51 4.36
CA CYS A 68 -1.66 -11.47 3.58
C CYS A 68 -2.50 -12.08 2.45
N LYS A 69 -3.73 -12.48 2.76
CA LYS A 69 -4.66 -13.06 1.79
C LYS A 69 -4.95 -12.11 0.63
N HIS A 70 -5.24 -10.86 0.93
CA HIS A 70 -5.60 -9.88 -0.08
C HIS A 70 -4.39 -9.40 -0.89
N ILE A 71 -3.21 -9.38 -0.28
CA ILE A 71 -1.98 -9.09 -1.01
C ILE A 71 -1.74 -10.16 -2.08
N ARG A 72 -1.92 -11.43 -1.75
CA ARG A 72 -1.82 -12.50 -2.74
C ARG A 72 -2.83 -12.34 -3.87
N SER A 73 -4.04 -11.95 -3.55
CA SER A 73 -5.07 -11.69 -4.55
C SER A 73 -4.67 -10.55 -5.49
N LEU A 74 -4.12 -9.46 -4.95
CA LEU A 74 -3.63 -8.35 -5.75
C LEU A 74 -2.46 -8.75 -6.64
N GLU A 75 -1.56 -9.60 -6.15
CA GLU A 75 -0.48 -10.15 -6.96
C GLU A 75 -1.00 -11.00 -8.12
N GLU A 76 -1.98 -11.86 -7.86
CA GLU A 76 -2.59 -12.70 -8.88
C GLU A 76 -3.25 -11.87 -9.98
N ARG A 77 -3.76 -10.70 -9.63
CA ARG A 77 -4.34 -9.76 -10.59
C ARG A 77 -3.29 -8.93 -11.33
N GLY A 78 -2.02 -9.07 -10.97
CA GLY A 78 -0.94 -8.32 -11.61
C GLY A 78 -0.84 -6.86 -11.17
N LEU A 79 -1.48 -6.48 -10.06
CA LEU A 79 -1.51 -5.09 -9.59
C LEU A 79 -0.34 -4.77 -8.67
N LEU A 80 0.33 -5.78 -8.13
CA LEU A 80 1.56 -5.57 -7.39
C LEU A 80 2.46 -6.80 -7.46
N VAL A 81 3.73 -6.60 -7.15
CA VAL A 81 4.73 -7.64 -7.05
C VAL A 81 5.38 -7.52 -5.68
N THR A 82 5.55 -8.64 -4.99
CA THR A 82 6.24 -8.65 -3.71
C THR A 82 7.56 -9.40 -3.84
N GLU A 83 8.56 -8.90 -3.12
CA GLU A 83 9.88 -9.53 -3.05
C GLU A 83 10.32 -9.59 -1.60
N PRO A 84 10.93 -10.70 -1.17
CA PRO A 84 11.50 -10.78 0.18
C PRO A 84 12.71 -9.85 0.31
N THR A 85 12.87 -9.26 1.48
CA THR A 85 14.07 -8.49 1.80
C THR A 85 14.84 -9.18 2.91
N MET A 86 16.13 -8.91 2.98
CA MET A 86 17.00 -9.45 4.01
C MET A 86 17.65 -8.32 4.78
N VAL A 87 17.67 -8.43 6.09
CA VAL A 87 18.37 -7.50 6.97
C VAL A 87 19.45 -8.25 7.75
N THR A 88 20.57 -7.58 7.99
CA THR A 88 21.63 -8.13 8.82
C THR A 88 21.48 -7.59 10.23
N THR A 89 21.38 -8.49 11.21
CA THR A 89 21.27 -8.12 12.62
C THR A 89 22.65 -7.76 13.18
N LYS A 90 22.67 -7.19 14.40
CA LYS A 90 23.91 -6.77 15.06
C LYS A 90 24.91 -7.91 15.27
N ASP A 91 24.42 -9.14 15.38
CA ASP A 91 25.27 -10.32 15.56
C ASP A 91 25.70 -10.98 14.25
N GLY A 92 25.47 -10.31 13.11
CA GLY A 92 25.88 -10.77 11.79
C GLY A 92 24.93 -11.77 11.14
N ARG A 93 23.81 -12.09 11.78
CA ARG A 93 22.83 -13.00 11.21
C ARG A 93 21.92 -12.28 10.22
N LYS A 94 21.53 -12.99 9.17
CA LYS A 94 20.57 -12.48 8.21
C LYS A 94 19.16 -12.92 8.59
N ARG A 95 18.21 -11.99 8.56
CA ARG A 95 16.80 -12.25 8.81
C ARG A 95 15.96 -11.67 7.68
N ASN A 96 14.77 -12.24 7.49
CA ASN A 96 13.81 -11.66 6.57
C ASN A 96 13.35 -10.32 7.11
N GLY A 97 13.44 -9.28 6.26
CA GLY A 97 12.83 -7.99 6.53
C GLY A 97 11.39 -7.95 6.05
N ASN A 98 10.81 -6.75 6.00
CA ASN A 98 9.49 -6.55 5.42
C ASN A 98 9.54 -6.86 3.93
N LEU A 99 8.40 -7.28 3.36
CA LEU A 99 8.31 -7.46 1.93
C LEU A 99 8.49 -6.11 1.21
N LEU A 100 9.16 -6.15 0.08
CA LEU A 100 9.23 -5.03 -0.84
C LEU A 100 8.05 -5.15 -1.80
N PHE A 101 7.22 -4.11 -1.84
CA PHE A 101 6.06 -4.05 -2.73
C PHE A 101 6.38 -3.15 -3.90
N THR A 102 6.22 -3.64 -5.11
CA THR A 102 6.26 -2.84 -6.33
C THR A 102 4.84 -2.73 -6.85
N ILE A 103 4.31 -1.50 -6.91
CA ILE A 103 2.93 -1.26 -7.31
C ILE A 103 2.89 -1.06 -8.82
N ARG A 104 2.05 -1.84 -9.48
CA ARG A 104 1.85 -1.71 -10.91
C ARG A 104 0.71 -0.76 -11.20
N PRO A 105 0.82 0.06 -12.23
CA PRO A 105 -0.28 0.96 -12.63
C PRO A 105 -1.47 0.15 -13.13
N ILE A 106 -2.62 0.70 -12.89
CA ILE A 106 -3.88 0.17 -13.41
C ILE A 106 -4.11 0.67 -14.84
#